data_d86e46dc8fd2c35f5dd06a28cb170a8e
#
_entry.id   d86e46dc8fd2c35f5dd06a28cb170a8e
#
_cell.length_a   1.000
_cell.length_b   1.000
_cell.length_c   1.000
_cell.angle_alpha   90.00
_cell.angle_beta   90.00
_cell.angle_gamma   90.00
#
_symmetry.space_group_name_H-M   'P 1'
#
loop_
_entity.id
_entity.type
_entity.pdbx_description
1 polymer ?
#
loop_
_entity_poly.entity_id
_entity_poly.type
_entity_poly.pdbx_seq_one_letter_code
_entity_poly.pdbx_strand_id
1 'polypeptide(L)'
;CVEFVVTPYAYSLASVYSDTEAVEQLQSQQAQVKQLLGVESTTAFLTELLYSDEIAIQLHKLGFKAVMTEGAKHILSWKSPNYVYSSSAAPKLKVLLRNTNLSDELAFHFSDPAWHNFPMDAERFATTLATLPEQEQVTNIWVGAETFGVRQSAMTGIFDFLKAFPYYAMEQSMGFMTPSEITKKFAATDAIVVPYPLTWAGEAKDLSIYN
;
A
#
# COMPACT_ATOMS: atom_id res chain seq x y z
N CYS A 1 2.48 -16.27 0.90
CA CYS A 1 1.04 -16.00 0.77
C CYS A 1 0.78 -15.01 -0.37
N VAL A 2 -0.36 -15.14 -1.04
CA VAL A 2 -0.82 -14.22 -2.10
C VAL A 2 -2.26 -13.87 -1.81
N GLU A 3 -2.63 -12.61 -1.96
CA GLU A 3 -4.00 -12.11 -1.91
C GLU A 3 -4.30 -11.30 -3.16
N PHE A 4 -5.43 -11.56 -3.80
CA PHE A 4 -5.94 -10.73 -4.88
C PHE A 4 -6.74 -9.59 -4.27
N VAL A 5 -6.36 -8.37 -4.58
CA VAL A 5 -7.02 -7.16 -4.11
C VAL A 5 -7.85 -6.52 -5.23
N VAL A 6 -8.87 -5.75 -4.87
CA VAL A 6 -9.75 -5.09 -5.83
C VAL A 6 -9.26 -3.67 -6.09
N THR A 7 -9.21 -3.32 -7.37
CA THR A 7 -8.98 -1.95 -7.85
C THR A 7 -10.14 -1.56 -8.79
N PRO A 8 -10.34 -0.30 -9.16
CA PRO A 8 -11.34 0.05 -10.17
C PRO A 8 -11.11 -0.73 -11.46
N TYR A 9 -12.18 -1.30 -12.04
CA TYR A 9 -12.13 -2.19 -13.22
C TYR A 9 -11.32 -1.60 -14.39
N ALA A 10 -11.54 -0.34 -14.70
CA ALA A 10 -10.83 0.37 -15.77
C ALA A 10 -9.55 1.09 -15.27
N TYR A 11 -9.15 0.89 -14.00
CA TYR A 11 -8.04 1.62 -13.37
C TYR A 11 -8.17 3.14 -13.55
N SER A 12 -9.37 3.67 -13.41
CA SER A 12 -9.71 5.08 -13.60
C SER A 12 -9.72 5.86 -12.29
N LEU A 13 -9.70 7.19 -12.39
CA LEU A 13 -9.91 8.10 -11.26
C LEU A 13 -11.41 8.43 -11.05
N ALA A 14 -12.31 7.51 -11.37
CA ALA A 14 -13.76 7.71 -11.26
C ALA A 14 -14.19 8.21 -9.88
N SER A 15 -13.53 7.77 -8.82
CA SER A 15 -13.84 8.19 -7.43
C SER A 15 -13.65 9.68 -7.15
N VAL A 16 -13.06 10.43 -8.09
CA VAL A 16 -12.93 11.91 -7.99
C VAL A 16 -14.13 12.62 -8.63
N TYR A 17 -14.76 11.97 -9.61
CA TYR A 17 -15.73 12.64 -10.48
C TYR A 17 -17.14 12.08 -10.41
N SER A 18 -17.29 10.80 -10.04
CA SER A 18 -18.58 10.12 -10.06
C SER A 18 -18.60 8.94 -9.09
N ASP A 19 -19.33 9.09 -8.00
CA ASP A 19 -19.55 8.02 -7.02
C ASP A 19 -20.19 6.79 -7.64
N THR A 20 -21.16 6.97 -8.56
CA THR A 20 -21.85 5.88 -9.22
C THR A 20 -20.89 5.04 -10.05
N GLU A 21 -20.09 5.70 -10.90
CA GLU A 21 -19.09 5.04 -11.74
C GLU A 21 -18.03 4.32 -10.89
N ALA A 22 -17.55 4.95 -9.83
CA ALA A 22 -16.58 4.34 -8.92
C ALA A 22 -17.12 3.06 -8.29
N VAL A 23 -18.36 3.07 -7.82
CA VAL A 23 -19.04 1.91 -7.25
C VAL A 23 -19.21 0.80 -8.29
N GLU A 24 -19.68 1.13 -9.49
CA GLU A 24 -19.86 0.16 -10.58
C GLU A 24 -18.56 -0.50 -10.98
N GLN A 25 -17.46 0.24 -11.09
CA GLN A 25 -16.15 -0.31 -11.41
C GLN A 25 -15.61 -1.24 -10.31
N LEU A 26 -15.77 -0.88 -9.04
CA LEU A 26 -15.35 -1.73 -7.94
C LEU A 26 -16.16 -3.03 -7.86
N GLN A 27 -17.49 -2.96 -8.04
CA GLN A 27 -18.35 -4.13 -8.08
C GLN A 27 -18.04 -5.05 -9.27
N SER A 28 -17.81 -4.45 -10.44
CA SER A 28 -17.41 -5.20 -11.65
C SER A 28 -16.12 -5.95 -11.43
N GLN A 29 -15.13 -5.32 -10.81
CA GLN A 29 -13.85 -5.97 -10.50
C GLN A 29 -13.99 -7.06 -9.44
N GLN A 30 -14.78 -6.84 -8.38
CA GLN A 30 -15.06 -7.89 -7.39
C GLN A 30 -15.71 -9.12 -8.05
N ALA A 31 -16.70 -8.89 -8.91
CA ALA A 31 -17.37 -9.96 -9.65
C ALA A 31 -16.40 -10.73 -10.56
N GLN A 32 -15.51 -10.01 -11.26
CA GLN A 32 -14.52 -10.61 -12.15
C GLN A 32 -13.48 -11.42 -11.38
N VAL A 33 -12.94 -10.91 -10.28
CA VAL A 33 -12.01 -11.64 -9.41
C VAL A 33 -12.66 -12.93 -8.90
N LYS A 34 -13.92 -12.85 -8.45
CA LYS A 34 -14.67 -14.04 -8.02
C LYS A 34 -14.88 -15.03 -9.14
N GLN A 35 -15.27 -14.56 -10.34
CA GLN A 35 -15.52 -15.41 -11.49
C GLN A 35 -14.27 -16.13 -12.01
N LEU A 36 -13.14 -15.41 -12.11
CA LEU A 36 -11.92 -15.94 -12.71
C LEU A 36 -11.07 -16.73 -11.72
N LEU A 37 -11.05 -16.32 -10.45
CA LEU A 37 -10.12 -16.84 -9.44
C LEU A 37 -10.83 -17.59 -8.32
N GLY A 38 -12.16 -17.57 -8.25
CA GLY A 38 -12.95 -18.25 -7.23
C GLY A 38 -12.80 -17.65 -5.81
N VAL A 39 -12.25 -16.44 -5.67
CA VAL A 39 -12.01 -15.81 -4.37
C VAL A 39 -12.85 -14.55 -4.17
N GLU A 40 -13.28 -14.33 -2.94
CA GLU A 40 -13.93 -13.09 -2.51
C GLU A 40 -12.90 -12.18 -1.87
N SER A 41 -12.47 -11.14 -2.58
CA SER A 41 -11.56 -10.15 -2.05
C SER A 41 -12.31 -9.09 -1.24
N THR A 42 -11.80 -8.82 -0.04
CA THR A 42 -12.33 -7.77 0.86
C THR A 42 -11.33 -6.65 1.10
N THR A 43 -10.25 -6.64 0.34
CA THR A 43 -9.23 -5.58 0.37
C THR A 43 -9.28 -4.82 -0.95
N ALA A 44 -9.23 -3.50 -0.87
CA ALA A 44 -9.19 -2.63 -2.03
C ALA A 44 -7.96 -1.72 -2.00
N PHE A 45 -7.54 -1.28 -3.17
CA PHE A 45 -6.83 -0.02 -3.38
C PHE A 45 -7.40 0.66 -4.62
N LEU A 46 -7.41 1.97 -4.63
CA LEU A 46 -7.86 2.71 -5.78
C LEU A 46 -6.68 3.13 -6.65
N THR A 47 -6.96 3.49 -7.89
CA THR A 47 -5.96 4.03 -8.82
C THR A 47 -5.11 5.09 -8.14
N GLU A 48 -3.79 5.00 -8.30
CA GLU A 48 -2.81 5.90 -7.67
C GLU A 48 -2.88 5.94 -6.13
N LEU A 49 -3.34 4.86 -5.49
CA LEU A 49 -3.61 4.78 -4.04
C LEU A 49 -4.56 5.88 -3.54
N LEU A 50 -5.47 6.34 -4.41
CA LEU A 50 -6.44 7.37 -4.10
C LEU A 50 -7.29 6.98 -2.90
N TYR A 51 -7.42 7.90 -1.95
CA TYR A 51 -8.20 7.69 -0.74
C TYR A 51 -8.73 9.01 -0.17
N SER A 52 -9.93 8.98 0.40
CA SER A 52 -10.52 10.04 1.23
C SER A 52 -11.54 9.43 2.19
N ASP A 53 -12.04 10.24 3.11
CA ASP A 53 -13.10 9.83 4.03
C ASP A 53 -14.40 9.46 3.27
N GLU A 54 -14.70 10.12 2.16
CA GLU A 54 -15.84 9.80 1.30
C GLU A 54 -15.67 8.43 0.62
N ILE A 55 -14.49 8.17 0.07
CA ILE A 55 -14.13 6.88 -0.51
C ILE A 55 -14.22 5.77 0.55
N ALA A 56 -13.77 6.02 1.77
CA ALA A 56 -13.87 5.07 2.87
C ALA A 56 -15.31 4.63 3.15
N ILE A 57 -16.25 5.58 3.14
CA ILE A 57 -17.69 5.29 3.32
C ILE A 57 -18.20 4.39 2.18
N GLN A 58 -17.82 4.67 0.94
CA GLN A 58 -18.22 3.85 -0.22
C GLN A 58 -17.66 2.43 -0.13
N LEU A 59 -16.36 2.29 0.14
CA LEU A 59 -15.71 0.99 0.30
C LEU A 59 -16.35 0.17 1.42
N HIS A 60 -16.66 0.81 2.54
CA HIS A 60 -17.32 0.14 3.65
C HIS A 60 -18.74 -0.36 3.27
N LYS A 61 -19.52 0.45 2.55
CA LYS A 61 -20.86 0.06 2.04
C LYS A 61 -20.77 -1.13 1.06
N LEU A 62 -19.71 -1.21 0.28
CA LEU A 62 -19.45 -2.33 -0.65
C LEU A 62 -18.91 -3.60 0.06
N GLY A 63 -18.72 -3.56 1.36
CA GLY A 63 -18.31 -4.71 2.17
C GLY A 63 -16.80 -4.90 2.31
N PHE A 64 -15.98 -3.98 1.81
CA PHE A 64 -14.54 -4.03 2.02
C PHE A 64 -14.19 -3.92 3.51
N LYS A 65 -13.15 -4.63 3.91
CA LYS A 65 -12.62 -4.67 5.28
C LYS A 65 -11.32 -3.90 5.43
N ALA A 66 -10.57 -3.78 4.35
CA ALA A 66 -9.33 -3.04 4.30
C ALA A 66 -9.21 -2.21 3.02
N VAL A 67 -8.51 -1.10 3.13
CA VAL A 67 -8.04 -0.30 2.01
C VAL A 67 -6.55 -0.02 2.19
N MET A 68 -5.83 -0.04 1.07
CA MET A 68 -4.42 0.32 1.02
C MET A 68 -4.29 1.70 0.40
N THR A 69 -3.51 2.58 1.03
CA THR A 69 -3.30 3.95 0.55
C THR A 69 -1.92 4.49 0.97
N GLU A 70 -1.61 5.71 0.57
CA GLU A 70 -0.33 6.35 0.84
C GLU A 70 -0.20 6.78 2.31
N GLY A 71 1.00 6.60 2.87
CA GLY A 71 1.36 7.06 4.21
C GLY A 71 1.85 8.50 4.22
N ALA A 72 1.05 9.42 3.69
CA ALA A 72 1.46 10.80 3.53
C ALA A 72 1.71 11.52 4.87
N LYS A 73 2.84 12.21 4.95
CA LYS A 73 3.31 12.88 6.17
C LYS A 73 2.34 13.94 6.68
N HIS A 74 1.65 14.66 5.79
CA HIS A 74 0.69 15.69 6.19
C HIS A 74 -0.58 15.12 6.85
N ILE A 75 -0.92 13.84 6.56
CA ILE A 75 -2.02 13.12 7.22
C ILE A 75 -1.53 12.50 8.52
N LEU A 76 -0.37 11.88 8.50
CA LEU A 76 0.19 11.18 9.67
C LEU A 76 0.74 12.13 10.73
N SER A 77 1.24 13.32 10.33
CA SER A 77 1.96 14.24 11.21
C SER A 77 3.16 13.54 11.87
N TRP A 78 3.09 13.24 13.16
CA TRP A 78 4.12 12.54 13.92
C TRP A 78 3.91 11.01 13.99
N LYS A 79 2.77 10.51 13.52
CA LYS A 79 2.43 9.08 13.55
C LYS A 79 3.24 8.29 12.53
N SER A 80 3.54 7.02 12.85
CA SER A 80 4.20 6.11 11.91
C SER A 80 3.18 5.47 10.95
N PRO A 81 3.54 5.21 9.69
CA PRO A 81 2.71 4.43 8.76
C PRO A 81 2.67 2.93 9.10
N ASN A 82 3.51 2.48 10.04
CA ASN A 82 3.73 1.07 10.35
C ASN A 82 2.73 0.50 11.38
N TYR A 83 1.57 1.13 11.50
CA TYR A 83 0.44 0.65 12.29
C TYR A 83 -0.78 0.39 11.42
N VAL A 84 -1.67 -0.45 11.93
CA VAL A 84 -3.00 -0.59 11.34
C VAL A 84 -3.87 0.55 11.85
N TYR A 85 -4.45 1.31 10.95
CA TYR A 85 -5.39 2.39 11.27
C TYR A 85 -6.82 1.98 10.95
N SER A 86 -7.78 2.76 11.45
CA SER A 86 -9.16 2.75 10.97
C SER A 86 -9.47 4.06 10.25
N SER A 87 -10.47 4.05 9.37
CA SER A 87 -11.03 5.29 8.85
C SER A 87 -11.89 5.97 9.93
N SER A 88 -11.73 7.27 10.10
CA SER A 88 -12.61 8.05 10.98
C SER A 88 -14.06 8.07 10.48
N ALA A 89 -14.25 8.10 9.16
CA ALA A 89 -15.56 8.15 8.51
C ALA A 89 -16.24 6.76 8.40
N ALA A 90 -15.45 5.69 8.44
CA ALA A 90 -15.92 4.31 8.39
C ALA A 90 -15.11 3.43 9.36
N PRO A 91 -15.37 3.46 10.68
CA PRO A 91 -14.50 2.86 11.71
C PRO A 91 -14.26 1.35 11.60
N LYS A 92 -15.11 0.63 10.85
CA LYS A 92 -14.91 -0.80 10.57
C LYS A 92 -13.99 -1.09 9.40
N LEU A 93 -13.67 -0.08 8.57
CA LEU A 93 -12.70 -0.19 7.48
C LEU A 93 -11.30 0.06 8.03
N LYS A 94 -10.42 -0.91 7.91
CA LYS A 94 -9.01 -0.76 8.26
C LYS A 94 -8.25 -0.12 7.12
N VAL A 95 -7.32 0.74 7.48
CA VAL A 95 -6.48 1.46 6.53
C VAL A 95 -5.03 1.02 6.73
N LEU A 96 -4.44 0.47 5.69
CA LEU A 96 -3.06 0.03 5.63
C LEU A 96 -2.26 1.06 4.84
N LEU A 97 -1.32 1.70 5.52
CA LEU A 97 -0.58 2.83 4.97
C LEU A 97 0.74 2.38 4.37
N ARG A 98 1.02 2.78 3.14
CA ARG A 98 2.31 2.58 2.50
C ARG A 98 3.40 3.28 3.31
N ASN A 99 4.48 2.58 3.63
CA ASN A 99 5.68 3.24 4.10
C ASN A 99 6.38 3.90 2.89
N THR A 100 6.15 5.19 2.74
CA THR A 100 6.64 5.99 1.61
C THR A 100 8.15 5.87 1.44
N ASN A 101 8.91 6.14 2.51
CA ASN A 101 10.36 6.16 2.43
C ASN A 101 10.95 4.82 2.00
N LEU A 102 10.59 3.75 2.70
CA LEU A 102 11.12 2.41 2.41
C LEU A 102 10.67 1.88 1.03
N SER A 103 9.45 2.22 0.62
CA SER A 103 8.97 1.85 -0.70
C SER A 103 9.68 2.62 -1.81
N ASP A 104 9.91 3.92 -1.60
CA ASP A 104 10.60 4.79 -2.57
C ASP A 104 12.10 4.45 -2.68
N GLU A 105 12.73 4.02 -1.59
CA GLU A 105 14.09 3.48 -1.64
C GLU A 105 14.22 2.33 -2.63
N LEU A 106 13.29 1.38 -2.61
CA LEU A 106 13.29 0.27 -3.56
C LEU A 106 12.90 0.71 -4.98
N ALA A 107 11.88 1.56 -5.10
CA ALA A 107 11.34 1.93 -6.40
C ALA A 107 12.27 2.85 -7.19
N PHE A 108 12.90 3.82 -6.52
CA PHE A 108 13.58 4.93 -7.17
C PHE A 108 15.08 4.99 -6.87
N HIS A 109 15.51 4.55 -5.71
CA HIS A 109 16.88 4.75 -5.24
C HIS A 109 17.72 3.47 -5.15
N PHE A 110 17.17 2.31 -5.48
CA PHE A 110 17.84 1.01 -5.36
C PHE A 110 19.22 0.98 -6.04
N SER A 111 19.34 1.56 -7.22
CA SER A 111 20.58 1.58 -8.00
C SER A 111 21.21 2.98 -8.12
N ASP A 112 20.78 3.94 -7.32
CA ASP A 112 21.29 5.32 -7.35
C ASP A 112 22.57 5.45 -6.51
N PRO A 113 23.77 5.62 -7.14
CA PRO A 113 25.03 5.75 -6.40
C PRO A 113 25.12 7.01 -5.53
N ALA A 114 24.28 8.02 -5.79
CA ALA A 114 24.23 9.25 -4.99
C ALA A 114 23.33 9.11 -3.74
N TRP A 115 22.55 8.04 -3.66
CA TRP A 115 21.67 7.82 -2.52
C TRP A 115 22.48 7.35 -1.29
N HIS A 116 22.15 7.89 -0.13
CA HIS A 116 22.91 7.65 1.10
C HIS A 116 22.91 6.18 1.56
N ASN A 117 21.91 5.39 1.15
CA ASN A 117 21.81 3.96 1.44
C ASN A 117 22.41 3.07 0.32
N PHE A 118 23.04 3.63 -0.69
CA PHE A 118 23.71 2.85 -1.74
C PHE A 118 25.01 2.20 -1.23
N PRO A 119 25.35 0.98 -1.64
CA PRO A 119 24.54 0.03 -2.38
C PRO A 119 23.47 -0.61 -1.50
N MET A 120 22.28 -0.82 -2.06
CA MET A 120 21.20 -1.52 -1.38
C MET A 120 21.21 -2.99 -1.79
N ASP A 121 21.21 -3.88 -0.80
CA ASP A 121 21.03 -5.31 -0.98
C ASP A 121 19.95 -5.85 0.00
N ALA A 122 19.64 -7.12 -0.14
CA ALA A 122 18.55 -7.74 0.63
C ALA A 122 18.85 -7.83 2.13
N GLU A 123 20.10 -8.08 2.50
CA GLU A 123 20.53 -8.18 3.91
C GLU A 123 20.47 -6.81 4.59
N ARG A 124 21.01 -5.79 3.92
CA ARG A 124 20.99 -4.42 4.44
C ARG A 124 19.58 -3.88 4.58
N PHE A 125 18.70 -4.15 3.61
CA PHE A 125 17.31 -3.73 3.68
C PHE A 125 16.56 -4.44 4.83
N ALA A 126 16.75 -5.76 4.99
CA ALA A 126 16.19 -6.51 6.11
C ALA A 126 16.69 -5.98 7.46
N THR A 127 17.99 -5.68 7.57
CA THR A 127 18.58 -5.09 8.78
C THR A 127 17.97 -3.72 9.06
N THR A 128 17.77 -2.89 8.05
CA THR A 128 17.11 -1.59 8.20
C THR A 128 15.68 -1.75 8.74
N LEU A 129 14.91 -2.70 8.20
CA LEU A 129 13.58 -3.00 8.72
C LEU A 129 13.60 -3.47 10.18
N ALA A 130 14.61 -4.26 10.57
CA ALA A 130 14.77 -4.73 11.95
C ALA A 130 15.12 -3.62 12.95
N THR A 131 15.55 -2.44 12.49
CA THR A 131 15.79 -1.27 13.36
C THR A 131 14.51 -0.47 13.64
N LEU A 132 13.40 -0.79 12.99
CA LEU A 132 12.11 -0.13 13.28
C LEU A 132 11.66 -0.44 14.71
N PRO A 133 10.90 0.47 15.34
CA PRO A 133 10.43 0.27 16.71
C PRO A 133 9.64 -1.03 16.89
N GLU A 134 9.97 -1.84 17.89
CA GLU A 134 9.34 -3.13 18.17
C GLU A 134 7.82 -3.07 18.37
N GLN A 135 7.29 -1.93 18.81
CA GLN A 135 5.86 -1.70 18.98
C GLN A 135 5.11 -1.51 17.67
N GLU A 136 5.80 -1.29 16.55
CA GLU A 136 5.17 -1.17 15.25
C GLU A 136 4.63 -2.54 14.77
N GLN A 137 3.44 -2.53 14.21
CA GLN A 137 2.69 -3.75 13.92
C GLN A 137 3.04 -4.36 12.58
N VAL A 138 3.16 -3.52 11.56
CA VAL A 138 3.32 -3.93 10.15
C VAL A 138 4.08 -2.86 9.37
N THR A 139 4.91 -3.28 8.42
CA THR A 139 5.52 -2.37 7.45
C THR A 139 4.99 -2.71 6.07
N ASN A 140 4.24 -1.80 5.48
CA ASN A 140 3.66 -2.00 4.15
C ASN A 140 4.60 -1.41 3.09
N ILE A 141 5.32 -2.28 2.39
CA ILE A 141 6.13 -1.93 1.23
C ILE A 141 5.26 -2.08 -0.02
N TRP A 142 4.98 -0.96 -0.67
CA TRP A 142 4.16 -0.92 -1.87
C TRP A 142 4.93 -0.26 -3.00
N VAL A 143 5.19 -1.02 -4.05
CA VAL A 143 5.90 -0.59 -5.26
C VAL A 143 5.16 -1.05 -6.51
N GLY A 144 5.24 -0.29 -7.57
CA GLY A 144 4.72 -0.73 -8.86
C GLY A 144 5.52 -1.90 -9.41
N ALA A 145 4.87 -2.80 -10.13
CA ALA A 145 5.53 -3.96 -10.73
C ALA A 145 6.65 -3.56 -11.72
N GLU A 146 6.52 -2.40 -12.33
CA GLU A 146 7.54 -1.81 -13.21
C GLU A 146 8.86 -1.48 -12.50
N THR A 147 8.88 -1.45 -11.17
CA THR A 147 10.11 -1.37 -10.39
C THR A 147 11.06 -2.50 -10.78
N PHE A 148 10.54 -3.70 -11.01
CA PHE A 148 11.31 -4.89 -11.31
C PHE A 148 11.45 -5.08 -12.82
N GLY A 149 12.52 -4.58 -13.39
CA GLY A 149 12.89 -4.75 -14.78
C GLY A 149 12.73 -3.52 -15.69
N VAL A 150 11.88 -2.56 -15.30
CA VAL A 150 11.70 -1.31 -16.06
C VAL A 150 12.45 -0.15 -15.38
N ARG A 151 12.07 0.19 -14.13
CA ARG A 151 12.77 1.25 -13.38
C ARG A 151 14.14 0.80 -12.94
N GLN A 152 14.20 -0.39 -12.34
CA GLN A 152 15.44 -1.05 -11.94
C GLN A 152 15.68 -2.21 -12.90
N SER A 153 16.64 -2.06 -13.83
CA SER A 153 16.95 -3.11 -14.80
C SER A 153 17.51 -4.37 -14.11
N ALA A 154 17.48 -5.50 -14.80
CA ALA A 154 18.06 -6.74 -14.28
C ALA A 154 19.55 -6.60 -13.89
N MET A 155 20.28 -5.71 -14.53
CA MET A 155 21.70 -5.47 -14.27
C MET A 155 21.97 -4.78 -12.92
N THR A 156 20.96 -4.17 -12.31
CA THR A 156 21.10 -3.51 -10.99
C THR A 156 21.11 -4.51 -9.83
N GLY A 157 20.81 -5.79 -10.07
CA GLY A 157 20.68 -6.79 -9.02
C GLY A 157 19.31 -6.81 -8.33
N ILE A 158 18.31 -6.06 -8.83
CA ILE A 158 16.98 -5.97 -8.21
C ILE A 158 16.26 -7.33 -8.12
N PHE A 159 16.48 -8.22 -9.08
CA PHE A 159 15.90 -9.56 -9.04
C PHE A 159 16.59 -10.49 -8.05
N ASP A 160 17.90 -10.32 -7.84
CA ASP A 160 18.65 -11.06 -6.83
C ASP A 160 18.24 -10.57 -5.43
N PHE A 161 18.05 -9.27 -5.27
CA PHE A 161 17.43 -8.69 -4.08
C PHE A 161 16.06 -9.34 -3.80
N LEU A 162 15.16 -9.39 -4.77
CA LEU A 162 13.81 -9.93 -4.60
C LEU A 162 13.83 -11.40 -4.19
N LYS A 163 14.77 -12.19 -4.72
CA LYS A 163 14.94 -13.60 -4.35
C LYS A 163 15.51 -13.78 -2.93
N ALA A 164 16.46 -12.95 -2.55
CA ALA A 164 17.19 -13.09 -1.28
C ALA A 164 16.46 -12.44 -0.10
N PHE A 165 15.70 -11.37 -0.33
CA PHE A 165 15.05 -10.59 0.72
C PHE A 165 14.17 -11.42 1.68
N PRO A 166 13.32 -12.38 1.23
CA PRO A 166 12.55 -13.20 2.15
C PRO A 166 13.41 -14.01 3.13
N TYR A 167 14.55 -14.49 2.70
CA TYR A 167 15.49 -15.22 3.55
C TYR A 167 16.05 -14.32 4.66
N TYR A 168 16.61 -13.16 4.30
CA TYR A 168 17.17 -12.24 5.28
C TYR A 168 16.12 -11.63 6.21
N ALA A 169 14.91 -11.40 5.71
CA ALA A 169 13.79 -10.95 6.54
C ALA A 169 13.45 -11.99 7.62
N MET A 170 13.39 -13.27 7.26
CA MET A 170 13.14 -14.34 8.22
C MET A 170 14.27 -14.50 9.24
N GLU A 171 15.53 -14.30 8.86
CA GLU A 171 16.66 -14.27 9.80
C GLU A 171 16.54 -13.16 10.84
N GLN A 172 15.91 -12.03 10.47
CA GLN A 172 15.58 -10.94 11.39
C GLN A 172 14.24 -11.16 12.12
N SER A 173 13.73 -12.40 12.16
CA SER A 173 12.45 -12.76 12.79
C SER A 173 11.22 -12.03 12.22
N MET A 174 11.31 -11.49 11.01
CA MET A 174 10.19 -10.89 10.31
C MET A 174 9.41 -11.93 9.51
N GLY A 175 8.09 -11.78 9.43
CA GLY A 175 7.21 -12.61 8.61
C GLY A 175 6.48 -11.79 7.57
N PHE A 176 5.88 -12.49 6.60
CA PHE A 176 5.06 -11.88 5.55
C PHE A 176 3.60 -12.17 5.79
N MET A 177 2.75 -11.19 5.60
CA MET A 177 1.31 -11.30 5.79
C MET A 177 0.56 -10.66 4.64
N THR A 178 -0.59 -11.23 4.31
CA THR A 178 -1.54 -10.59 3.40
C THR A 178 -2.37 -9.53 4.15
N PRO A 179 -2.96 -8.55 3.43
CA PRO A 179 -3.87 -7.57 4.04
C PRO A 179 -4.99 -8.19 4.87
N SER A 180 -5.59 -9.28 4.39
CA SER A 180 -6.63 -10.00 5.14
C SER A 180 -6.11 -10.64 6.42
N GLU A 181 -4.89 -11.18 6.43
CA GLU A 181 -4.24 -11.71 7.64
C GLU A 181 -3.94 -10.59 8.63
N ILE A 182 -3.41 -9.45 8.15
CA ILE A 182 -3.14 -8.25 8.96
C ILE A 182 -4.44 -7.79 9.65
N THR A 183 -5.53 -7.66 8.88
CA THR A 183 -6.79 -7.16 9.43
C THR A 183 -7.43 -8.10 10.46
N LYS A 184 -7.12 -9.40 10.41
CA LYS A 184 -7.56 -10.37 11.41
C LYS A 184 -6.68 -10.36 12.67
N LYS A 185 -5.38 -10.18 12.47
CA LYS A 185 -4.39 -10.28 13.56
C LYS A 185 -4.30 -9.01 14.40
N PHE A 186 -4.33 -7.84 13.78
CA PHE A 186 -4.10 -6.57 14.47
C PHE A 186 -5.37 -5.73 14.56
N ALA A 187 -5.65 -5.21 15.74
CA ALA A 187 -6.63 -4.14 15.92
C ALA A 187 -6.09 -2.83 15.34
N ALA A 188 -6.99 -1.93 14.96
CA ALA A 188 -6.57 -0.57 14.62
C ALA A 188 -6.05 0.15 15.87
N THR A 189 -4.88 0.76 15.74
CA THR A 189 -4.23 1.49 16.84
C THR A 189 -4.89 2.85 17.04
N ASP A 190 -5.32 3.48 15.94
CA ASP A 190 -5.91 4.82 15.94
C ASP A 190 -6.77 5.00 14.67
N ALA A 191 -7.47 6.12 14.58
CA ALA A 191 -8.19 6.52 13.39
C ALA A 191 -7.45 7.62 12.63
N ILE A 192 -7.55 7.58 11.30
CA ILE A 192 -7.08 8.66 10.45
C ILE A 192 -8.25 9.43 9.85
N VAL A 193 -8.04 10.72 9.66
CA VAL A 193 -8.97 11.66 9.02
C VAL A 193 -8.34 12.12 7.71
N VAL A 194 -9.01 11.90 6.60
CA VAL A 194 -8.54 12.27 5.27
C VAL A 194 -9.65 13.01 4.54
N PRO A 195 -9.85 14.31 4.83
CA PRO A 195 -10.99 15.07 4.33
C PRO A 195 -10.88 15.45 2.84
N TYR A 196 -9.69 15.33 2.28
CA TYR A 196 -9.42 15.62 0.86
C TYR A 196 -8.71 14.43 0.21
N PRO A 197 -8.87 14.23 -1.12
CA PRO A 197 -8.24 13.12 -1.81
C PRO A 197 -6.72 13.08 -1.63
N LEU A 198 -6.24 11.94 -1.16
CA LEU A 198 -4.85 11.57 -0.96
C LEU A 198 -4.44 10.64 -2.10
N THR A 199 -3.24 10.77 -2.65
CA THR A 199 -2.64 9.85 -3.63
C THR A 199 -1.15 9.63 -3.33
N TRP A 200 -0.51 8.66 -3.98
CA TRP A 200 0.94 8.52 -3.92
C TRP A 200 1.68 9.44 -4.91
N ALA A 201 0.94 10.02 -5.86
CA ALA A 201 1.50 10.82 -6.94
C ALA A 201 1.96 12.19 -6.44
N GLY A 202 3.05 12.68 -7.05
CA GLY A 202 3.63 13.98 -6.75
C GLY A 202 4.19 14.11 -5.32
N GLU A 203 4.80 15.24 -5.03
CA GLU A 203 5.38 15.53 -3.71
C GLU A 203 4.29 15.87 -2.67
N ALA A 204 3.24 16.57 -3.09
CA ALA A 204 2.14 16.97 -2.22
C ALA A 204 1.25 15.80 -1.79
N LYS A 205 1.36 14.65 -2.47
CA LYS A 205 0.52 13.46 -2.22
C LYS A 205 -0.97 13.74 -2.30
N ASP A 206 -1.38 14.62 -3.22
CA ASP A 206 -2.76 15.01 -3.49
C ASP A 206 -3.05 14.99 -5.01
N LEU A 207 -4.17 15.57 -5.43
CA LEU A 207 -4.56 15.59 -6.84
C LEU A 207 -3.95 16.75 -7.64
N SER A 208 -3.09 17.58 -7.08
CA SER A 208 -2.55 18.78 -7.77
C SER A 208 -1.75 18.45 -9.04
N ILE A 209 -1.16 17.26 -9.10
CA ILE A 209 -0.43 16.79 -10.30
C ILE A 209 -1.33 16.54 -11.51
N TYR A 210 -2.65 16.42 -11.31
CA TYR A 210 -3.62 16.14 -12.37
C TYR A 210 -4.41 17.40 -12.81
N ASN A 211 -4.08 18.58 -12.30
CA ASN A 211 -4.70 19.86 -12.63
C ASN A 211 -3.89 20.66 -13.66
#